data_862d66ae6652197a71734324aac9e0a1
#
_entry.id   862d66ae6652197a71734324aac9e0a1
#
_cell.length_a   1.000
_cell.length_b   1.000
_cell.length_c   1.000
_cell.angle_alpha   90.00
_cell.angle_beta   90.00
_cell.angle_gamma   90.00
#
_symmetry.space_group_name_H-M   'P 1'
#
loop_
_entity.id
_entity.type
_entity.pdbx_description
1 polymer ?
#
loop_
_entity_poly.entity_id
_entity_poly.type
_entity_poly.pdbx_seq_one_letter_code
_entity_poly.pdbx_strand_id
1 'polypeptide(L)'
;MLSRYRDVGNENEIYARLQKVPADFINNLEQFYGEIPELSALELELNAYIDLVDSLITAQKAGNTEEVDRITKQLYQNADDIASSIASINPYWDQNEWRTRLYSNLRSTLEESTMFLTEDYARNLDIFSTLMDQSESSSDYFAQGLLNHIFQ
;
A
#
# COMPACT_ATOMS: atom_id res chain seq x y z
N MET A 1 4.69 9.20 4.84
CA MET A 1 5.85 8.28 5.04
C MET A 1 7.19 9.01 5.16
N LEU A 2 7.53 9.90 4.23
CA LEU A 2 8.80 10.62 4.25
C LEU A 2 9.01 11.46 5.51
N SER A 3 7.94 12.05 6.06
CA SER A 3 8.01 12.85 7.29
C SER A 3 8.49 12.06 8.50
N ARG A 4 8.25 10.74 8.55
CA ARG A 4 8.69 9.89 9.66
C ARG A 4 10.20 9.71 9.71
N TYR A 5 10.87 9.75 8.57
CA TYR A 5 12.31 9.67 8.51
C TYR A 5 13.01 10.98 8.94
N ARG A 6 12.37 12.10 8.67
CA ARG A 6 12.94 13.42 8.91
C ARG A 6 12.50 14.08 10.22
N ASP A 7 11.58 13.42 10.94
CA ASP A 7 11.07 13.91 12.21
C ASP A 7 10.51 15.34 12.12
N VAL A 8 9.72 15.59 11.07
CA VAL A 8 9.06 16.89 10.86
C VAL A 8 7.81 17.04 11.72
N GLY A 9 7.48 18.28 12.07
CA GLY A 9 6.59 18.65 13.16
C GLY A 9 5.12 18.22 13.10
N ASN A 10 4.64 17.59 11.99
CA ASN A 10 3.25 17.10 11.86
C ASN A 10 3.18 15.58 11.56
N GLU A 11 4.22 14.86 11.90
CA GLU A 11 4.33 13.41 11.69
C GLU A 11 3.11 12.65 12.22
N ASN A 12 2.73 12.92 13.46
CA ASN A 12 1.60 12.25 14.11
C ASN A 12 0.27 12.53 13.42
N GLU A 13 0.08 13.75 12.93
CA GLU A 13 -1.11 14.15 12.19
C GLU A 13 -1.19 13.42 10.84
N ILE A 14 -0.08 13.33 10.12
CA ILE A 14 0.01 12.60 8.85
C ILE A 14 -0.29 11.13 9.07
N TYR A 15 0.29 10.51 10.09
CA TYR A 15 0.05 9.10 10.43
C TYR A 15 -1.41 8.86 10.78
N ALA A 16 -2.01 9.73 11.58
CA ALA A 16 -3.43 9.65 11.94
C ALA A 16 -4.35 9.72 10.72
N ARG A 17 -4.01 10.54 9.72
CA ARG A 17 -4.75 10.61 8.45
C ARG A 17 -4.60 9.32 7.65
N LEU A 18 -3.39 8.77 7.57
CA LEU A 18 -3.14 7.51 6.87
C LEU A 18 -3.95 6.36 7.45
N GLN A 19 -4.13 6.33 8.78
CA GLN A 19 -4.93 5.29 9.44
C GLN A 19 -6.41 5.33 9.09
N LYS A 20 -6.92 6.45 8.58
CA LYS A 20 -8.32 6.59 8.14
C LYS A 20 -8.54 6.16 6.70
N VAL A 21 -7.49 6.08 5.89
CA VAL A 21 -7.60 5.79 4.46
C VAL A 21 -8.27 4.43 4.19
N PRO A 22 -7.94 3.34 4.90
CA PRO A 22 -8.61 2.06 4.67
C PRO A 22 -10.13 2.14 4.89
N ALA A 23 -10.58 2.73 5.99
CA ALA A 23 -12.00 2.85 6.28
C ALA A 23 -12.74 3.68 5.22
N ASP A 24 -12.17 4.79 4.77
CA ASP A 24 -12.75 5.65 3.75
C ASP A 24 -12.84 4.91 2.41
N PHE A 25 -11.79 4.18 2.03
CA PHE A 25 -11.75 3.38 0.81
C PHE A 25 -12.83 2.29 0.83
N ILE A 26 -12.95 1.56 1.95
CA ILE A 26 -13.95 0.51 2.13
C ILE A 26 -15.37 1.10 2.09
N ASN A 27 -15.62 2.22 2.75
CA ASN A 27 -16.91 2.89 2.73
C ASN A 27 -17.32 3.28 1.30
N ASN A 28 -16.38 3.72 0.48
CA ASN A 28 -16.63 4.02 -0.93
C ASN A 28 -17.00 2.76 -1.71
N LEU A 29 -16.32 1.65 -1.49
CA LEU A 29 -16.63 0.37 -2.14
C LEU A 29 -17.97 -0.18 -1.71
N GLU A 30 -18.38 -0.02 -0.46
CA GLU A 30 -19.68 -0.45 0.05
C GLU A 30 -20.85 0.19 -0.70
N GLN A 31 -20.67 1.38 -1.24
CA GLN A 31 -21.70 2.04 -2.07
C GLN A 31 -22.00 1.26 -3.35
N PHE A 32 -21.03 0.48 -3.86
CA PHE A 32 -21.19 -0.32 -5.08
C PHE A 32 -21.53 -1.78 -4.79
N TYR A 33 -20.98 -2.35 -3.73
CA TYR A 33 -21.05 -3.78 -3.44
C TYR A 33 -21.90 -4.12 -2.20
N GLY A 34 -22.28 -3.11 -1.40
CA GLY A 34 -22.93 -3.33 -0.10
C GLY A 34 -21.93 -3.84 0.95
N GLU A 35 -22.46 -4.21 2.10
CA GLU A 35 -21.66 -4.78 3.19
C GLU A 35 -21.42 -6.27 2.95
N ILE A 36 -20.28 -6.61 2.36
CA ILE A 36 -19.87 -7.99 2.10
C ILE A 36 -18.64 -8.36 2.93
N PRO A 37 -18.48 -9.65 3.34
CA PRO A 37 -17.37 -10.08 4.17
C PRO A 37 -15.98 -9.79 3.57
N GLU A 38 -15.88 -9.84 2.24
CA GLU A 38 -14.64 -9.57 1.51
C GLU A 38 -14.12 -8.15 1.74
N LEU A 39 -15.02 -7.17 1.90
CA LEU A 39 -14.63 -5.78 2.20
C LEU A 39 -14.10 -5.66 3.63
N SER A 40 -14.67 -6.37 4.58
CA SER A 40 -14.15 -6.39 5.95
C SER A 40 -12.75 -7.01 6.03
N ALA A 41 -12.53 -8.10 5.28
CA ALA A 41 -11.21 -8.73 5.17
C ALA A 41 -10.20 -7.77 4.56
N LEU A 42 -10.56 -7.09 3.47
CA LEU A 42 -9.70 -6.11 2.82
C LEU A 42 -9.33 -4.95 3.75
N GLU A 43 -10.30 -4.46 4.52
CA GLU A 43 -10.04 -3.39 5.51
C GLU A 43 -8.98 -3.80 6.53
N LEU A 44 -9.09 -5.02 7.08
CA LEU A 44 -8.12 -5.55 8.04
C LEU A 44 -6.72 -5.64 7.41
N GLU A 45 -6.64 -6.09 6.17
CA GLU A 45 -5.37 -6.23 5.45
C GLU A 45 -4.73 -4.87 5.14
N LEU A 46 -5.53 -3.87 4.78
CA LEU A 46 -5.06 -2.50 4.54
C LEU A 46 -4.56 -1.85 5.84
N ASN A 47 -5.27 -2.06 6.94
CA ASN A 47 -4.81 -1.59 8.25
C ASN A 47 -3.50 -2.27 8.66
N ALA A 48 -3.39 -3.58 8.43
CA ALA A 48 -2.15 -4.32 8.68
C ALA A 48 -0.98 -3.78 7.85
N TYR A 49 -1.22 -3.40 6.60
CA TYR A 49 -0.21 -2.79 5.75
C TYR A 49 0.35 -1.51 6.38
N ILE A 50 -0.52 -0.63 6.85
CA ILE A 50 -0.10 0.64 7.48
C ILE A 50 0.72 0.39 8.74
N ASP A 51 0.29 -0.55 9.58
CA ASP A 51 1.02 -0.91 10.80
C ASP A 51 2.39 -1.53 10.50
N LEU A 52 2.46 -2.37 9.47
CA LEU A 52 3.73 -2.97 9.03
C LEU A 52 4.70 -1.91 8.49
N VAL A 53 4.21 -0.94 7.72
CA VAL A 53 5.05 0.17 7.22
C VAL A 53 5.58 1.00 8.38
N ASP A 54 4.76 1.32 9.37
CA ASP A 54 5.20 2.04 10.56
C ASP A 54 6.28 1.28 11.32
N SER A 55 6.07 -0.02 11.52
CA SER A 55 7.05 -0.90 12.16
C SER A 55 8.36 -0.98 11.37
N LEU A 56 8.27 -1.03 10.03
CA LEU A 56 9.45 -1.04 9.16
C LEU A 56 10.28 0.23 9.34
N ILE A 57 9.64 1.39 9.33
CA ILE A 57 10.31 2.69 9.51
C ILE A 57 11.02 2.72 10.87
N THR A 58 10.34 2.27 11.91
CA THR A 58 10.90 2.20 13.27
C THR A 58 12.14 1.29 13.32
N ALA A 59 12.06 0.11 12.71
CA ALA A 59 13.18 -0.83 12.66
C ALA A 59 14.36 -0.28 11.84
N GLN A 60 14.08 0.40 10.73
CA GLN A 60 15.12 1.05 9.91
C GLN A 60 15.83 2.16 10.67
N LYS A 61 15.09 3.01 11.39
CA LYS A 61 15.66 4.07 12.22
C LYS A 61 16.54 3.51 13.33
N ALA A 62 16.17 2.36 13.89
CA ALA A 62 16.94 1.68 14.94
C ALA A 62 18.15 0.89 14.39
N GLY A 63 18.27 0.74 13.08
CA GLY A 63 19.32 -0.07 12.45
C GLY A 63 19.18 -1.56 12.70
N ASN A 64 17.96 -2.04 13.02
CA ASN A 64 17.68 -3.45 13.30
C ASN A 64 17.39 -4.21 12.00
N THR A 65 18.44 -4.72 11.36
CA THR A 65 18.35 -5.39 10.06
C THR A 65 17.52 -6.68 10.10
N GLU A 66 17.59 -7.44 11.18
CA GLU A 66 16.82 -8.67 11.36
C GLU A 66 15.33 -8.37 11.37
N GLU A 67 14.92 -7.35 12.10
CA GLU A 67 13.53 -6.92 12.18
C GLU A 67 13.05 -6.34 10.85
N VAL A 68 13.90 -5.58 10.13
CA VAL A 68 13.61 -5.08 8.79
C VAL A 68 13.32 -6.25 7.84
N ASP A 69 14.14 -7.30 7.85
CA ASP A 69 13.93 -8.47 7.00
C ASP A 69 12.64 -9.20 7.34
N ARG A 70 12.34 -9.35 8.63
CA ARG A 70 11.11 -9.99 9.10
C ARG A 70 9.87 -9.23 8.63
N ILE A 71 9.85 -7.92 8.82
CA ILE A 71 8.72 -7.07 8.43
C ILE A 71 8.58 -7.03 6.90
N THR A 72 9.67 -7.00 6.16
CA THR A 72 9.64 -7.03 4.69
C THR A 72 8.93 -8.28 4.18
N LYS A 73 9.21 -9.45 4.75
CA LYS A 73 8.51 -10.69 4.40
C LYS A 73 7.02 -10.61 4.70
N GLN A 74 6.67 -10.03 5.84
CA GLN A 74 5.27 -9.82 6.21
C GLN A 74 4.55 -8.86 5.27
N LEU A 75 5.24 -7.82 4.77
CA LEU A 75 4.68 -6.89 3.79
C LEU A 75 4.36 -7.59 2.47
N TYR A 76 5.23 -8.46 1.97
CA TYR A 76 4.95 -9.24 0.76
C TYR A 76 3.79 -10.22 0.95
N GLN A 77 3.71 -10.87 2.10
CA GLN A 77 2.58 -11.73 2.43
C GLN A 77 1.27 -10.92 2.51
N ASN A 78 1.31 -9.76 3.14
CA ASN A 78 0.18 -8.84 3.21
C ASN A 78 -0.27 -8.39 1.81
N ALA A 79 0.67 -8.14 0.89
CA ALA A 79 0.34 -7.81 -0.50
C ALA A 79 -0.39 -8.98 -1.20
N ASP A 80 0.01 -10.22 -0.96
CA ASP A 80 -0.71 -11.40 -1.46
C ASP A 80 -2.14 -11.46 -0.92
N ASP A 81 -2.31 -11.21 0.36
CA ASP A 81 -3.62 -11.23 1.01
C ASP A 81 -4.53 -10.14 0.46
N ILE A 82 -4.00 -8.92 0.27
CA ILE A 82 -4.74 -7.80 -0.34
C ILE A 82 -5.16 -8.16 -1.77
N ALA A 83 -4.24 -8.70 -2.58
CA ALA A 83 -4.54 -9.08 -3.96
C ALA A 83 -5.66 -10.14 -4.02
N SER A 84 -5.61 -11.12 -3.12
CA SER A 84 -6.64 -12.16 -3.02
C SER A 84 -8.00 -11.57 -2.65
N SER A 85 -8.04 -10.69 -1.67
CA SER A 85 -9.30 -10.05 -1.24
C SER A 85 -9.88 -9.16 -2.32
N ILE A 86 -9.07 -8.34 -3.00
CA ILE A 86 -9.54 -7.50 -4.10
C ILE A 86 -10.13 -8.36 -5.22
N ALA A 87 -9.43 -9.41 -5.62
CA ALA A 87 -9.88 -10.30 -6.68
C ALA A 87 -11.19 -11.04 -6.33
N SER A 88 -11.44 -11.29 -5.06
CA SER A 88 -12.67 -11.94 -4.61
C SER A 88 -13.91 -11.04 -4.71
N ILE A 89 -13.71 -9.72 -4.73
CA ILE A 89 -14.81 -8.73 -4.77
C ILE A 89 -15.36 -8.57 -6.20
N ASN A 90 -14.49 -8.64 -7.21
CA ASN A 90 -14.83 -8.26 -8.58
C ASN A 90 -14.15 -9.24 -9.56
N PRO A 91 -14.92 -9.91 -10.44
CA PRO A 91 -14.38 -10.89 -11.38
C PRO A 91 -13.45 -10.28 -12.44
N TYR A 92 -13.49 -8.97 -12.66
CA TYR A 92 -12.63 -8.25 -13.59
C TYR A 92 -11.29 -7.86 -12.98
N TRP A 93 -11.11 -8.05 -11.67
CA TRP A 93 -9.86 -7.83 -10.97
C TRP A 93 -9.11 -9.13 -10.80
N ASP A 94 -8.09 -9.34 -11.64
CA ASP A 94 -7.26 -10.54 -11.61
C ASP A 94 -6.30 -10.50 -10.43
N GLN A 95 -6.23 -11.60 -9.68
CA GLN A 95 -5.39 -11.71 -8.49
C GLN A 95 -3.91 -11.57 -8.82
N ASN A 96 -3.44 -12.20 -9.89
CA ASN A 96 -2.03 -12.14 -10.28
C ASN A 96 -1.64 -10.75 -10.77
N GLU A 97 -2.54 -10.07 -11.47
CA GLU A 97 -2.32 -8.69 -11.89
C GLU A 97 -2.18 -7.76 -10.68
N TRP A 98 -3.10 -7.85 -9.71
CA TRP A 98 -3.00 -7.06 -8.49
C TRP A 98 -1.76 -7.40 -7.68
N ARG A 99 -1.43 -8.67 -7.55
CA ARG A 99 -0.20 -9.11 -6.89
C ARG A 99 1.03 -8.50 -7.52
N THR A 100 1.14 -8.53 -8.84
CA THR A 100 2.26 -7.95 -9.59
C THR A 100 2.36 -6.44 -9.34
N ARG A 101 1.23 -5.73 -9.38
CA ARG A 101 1.19 -4.29 -9.12
C ARG A 101 1.58 -3.94 -7.69
N LEU A 102 1.05 -4.67 -6.73
CA LEU A 102 1.36 -4.46 -5.31
C LEU A 102 2.82 -4.78 -5.00
N TYR A 103 3.38 -5.85 -5.58
CA TYR A 103 4.78 -6.20 -5.41
C TYR A 103 5.71 -5.14 -6.01
N SER A 104 5.41 -4.64 -7.20
CA SER A 104 6.19 -3.58 -7.84
C SER A 104 6.17 -2.30 -7.03
N ASN A 105 5.00 -1.90 -6.56
CA ASN A 105 4.84 -0.72 -5.70
C ASN A 105 5.58 -0.89 -4.37
N LEU A 106 5.46 -2.04 -3.74
CA LEU A 106 6.14 -2.34 -2.48
C LEU A 106 7.66 -2.29 -2.64
N ARG A 107 8.18 -2.89 -3.72
CA ARG A 107 9.62 -2.83 -4.03
C ARG A 107 10.12 -1.40 -4.16
N SER A 108 9.41 -0.58 -4.93
CA SER A 108 9.75 0.84 -5.12
C SER A 108 9.68 1.61 -3.80
N THR A 109 8.68 1.34 -2.97
CA THR A 109 8.54 1.96 -1.65
C THR A 109 9.70 1.58 -0.72
N LEU A 110 10.11 0.32 -0.72
CA LEU A 110 11.25 -0.15 0.08
C LEU A 110 12.56 0.48 -0.38
N GLU A 111 12.76 0.59 -1.70
CA GLU A 111 13.93 1.28 -2.27
C GLU A 111 13.94 2.75 -1.90
N GLU A 112 12.80 3.44 -2.01
CA GLU A 112 12.67 4.85 -1.62
C GLU A 112 13.02 5.06 -0.16
N SER A 113 12.51 4.22 0.74
CA SER A 113 12.80 4.33 2.17
C SER A 113 14.31 4.17 2.46
N THR A 114 14.96 3.23 1.80
CA THR A 114 16.40 3.00 1.93
C THR A 114 17.21 4.18 1.39
N MET A 115 16.87 4.69 0.20
CA MET A 115 17.53 5.85 -0.42
C MET A 115 17.36 7.11 0.42
N PHE A 116 16.21 7.27 1.03
CA PHE A 116 15.93 8.42 1.90
C PHE A 116 16.84 8.42 3.15
N LEU A 117 17.09 7.24 3.71
CA LEU A 117 18.01 7.09 4.84
C LEU A 117 19.47 7.34 4.44
N THR A 118 19.84 7.03 3.19
CA THR A 118 21.21 7.24 2.67
C THR A 118 21.40 8.63 2.05
N GLU A 119 20.36 9.45 1.99
CA GLU A 119 20.37 10.79 1.41
C GLU A 119 20.74 10.84 -0.08
N ASP A 120 20.43 9.78 -0.83
CA ASP A 120 20.62 9.73 -2.28
C ASP A 120 19.42 10.38 -3.01
N TYR A 121 19.44 11.70 -3.06
CA TYR A 121 18.32 12.49 -3.59
C TYR A 121 18.04 12.31 -5.08
N ALA A 122 19.09 12.11 -5.89
CA ALA A 122 18.93 11.97 -7.34
C ALA A 122 18.15 10.69 -7.66
N ARG A 123 18.56 9.58 -7.07
CA ARG A 123 17.89 8.29 -7.24
C ARG A 123 16.49 8.29 -6.61
N ASN A 124 16.31 9.03 -5.53
CA ASN A 124 15.03 9.18 -4.85
C ASN A 124 13.98 9.84 -5.75
N LEU A 125 14.37 10.83 -6.57
CA LEU A 125 13.47 11.45 -7.55
C LEU A 125 13.02 10.46 -8.63
N ASP A 126 13.91 9.61 -9.10
CA ASP A 126 13.58 8.58 -10.11
C ASP A 126 12.59 7.56 -9.54
N ILE A 127 12.81 7.12 -8.30
CA ILE A 127 11.90 6.18 -7.60
C ILE A 127 10.54 6.83 -7.35
N PHE A 128 10.52 8.09 -6.95
CA PHE A 128 9.28 8.84 -6.76
C PHE A 128 8.46 8.92 -8.06
N SER A 129 9.11 9.22 -9.17
CA SER A 129 8.46 9.24 -10.49
C SER A 129 7.88 7.86 -10.84
N THR A 130 8.62 6.79 -10.60
CA THR A 130 8.15 5.42 -10.81
C THR A 130 6.92 5.10 -9.96
N LEU A 131 6.90 5.50 -8.69
CA LEU A 131 5.74 5.31 -7.80
C LEU A 131 4.51 6.06 -8.31
N MET A 132 4.67 7.27 -8.81
CA MET A 132 3.57 8.05 -9.40
C MET A 132 2.99 7.33 -10.62
N ASP A 133 3.83 6.85 -11.52
CA ASP A 133 3.40 6.11 -12.72
C ASP A 133 2.67 4.81 -12.35
N GLN A 134 3.18 4.07 -11.38
CA GLN A 134 2.56 2.85 -10.88
C GLN A 134 1.18 3.11 -10.25
N SER A 135 1.05 4.19 -9.48
CA SER A 135 -0.21 4.58 -8.86
C SER A 135 -1.27 4.95 -9.90
N GLU A 136 -0.88 5.70 -10.93
CA GLU A 136 -1.77 6.06 -12.05
C GLU A 136 -2.24 4.81 -12.79
N SER A 137 -1.33 3.93 -13.17
CA SER A 137 -1.63 2.68 -13.86
C SER A 137 -2.56 1.78 -13.03
N SER A 138 -2.32 1.64 -11.73
CA SER A 138 -3.15 0.83 -10.84
C SER A 138 -4.53 1.44 -10.63
N SER A 139 -4.64 2.78 -10.58
CA SER A 139 -5.93 3.48 -10.51
C SER A 139 -6.76 3.25 -11.77
N ASP A 140 -6.13 3.29 -12.96
CA ASP A 140 -6.80 3.00 -14.22
C ASP A 140 -7.30 1.56 -14.28
N TYR A 141 -6.49 0.59 -13.86
CA TYR A 141 -6.89 -0.82 -13.79
C TYR A 141 -8.06 -1.03 -12.84
N PHE A 142 -8.01 -0.41 -11.67
CA PHE A 142 -9.08 -0.44 -10.68
C PHE A 142 -10.38 0.13 -11.25
N ALA A 143 -10.33 1.33 -11.83
CA ALA A 143 -11.49 2.00 -12.41
C ALA A 143 -12.10 1.21 -13.57
N GLN A 144 -11.27 0.63 -14.43
CA GLN A 144 -11.72 -0.16 -15.56
C GLN A 144 -12.47 -1.42 -15.08
N GLY A 145 -11.94 -2.10 -14.07
CA GLY A 145 -12.60 -3.27 -13.47
C GLY A 145 -13.94 -2.90 -12.83
N LEU A 146 -13.99 -1.77 -12.11
CA LEU A 146 -15.21 -1.28 -11.49
C LEU A 146 -16.29 -0.98 -12.54
N LEU A 147 -15.92 -0.24 -13.59
CA LEU A 147 -16.82 0.09 -14.69
C LEU A 147 -17.35 -1.16 -15.40
N ASN A 148 -16.49 -2.10 -15.71
CA ASN A 148 -16.84 -3.36 -16.35
C ASN A 148 -17.84 -4.15 -15.50
N HIS A 149 -17.68 -4.16 -14.19
CA HIS A 149 -18.56 -4.88 -13.27
C HIS A 149 -19.93 -4.20 -13.13
N ILE A 150 -19.96 -2.86 -13.04
CA ILE A 150 -21.20 -2.10 -12.87
C ILE A 150 -22.06 -2.13 -14.12
N PHE A 151 -21.45 -2.03 -15.32
CA PHE A 151 -22.18 -1.91 -16.59
C PHE A 151 -22.37 -3.25 -17.32
N GLN A 152 -22.14 -4.34 -16.64
CA GLN A 152 -22.49 -5.67 -17.10
C GLN A 152 -23.54 -6.31 -16.18
#